data_3bbff1dd1696b4ff77c80d2eeeab0c43
#
_entry.id   3bbff1dd1696b4ff77c80d2eeeab0c43
#
_cell.length_a   1.000
_cell.length_b   1.000
_cell.length_c   1.000
_cell.angle_alpha   90.00
_cell.angle_beta   90.00
_cell.angle_gamma   90.00
#
_symmetry.space_group_name_H-M   'P 1'
#
loop_
_entity.id
_entity.type
_entity.pdbx_description
1 polymer ?
#
loop_
_entity_poly.entity_id
_entity_poly.type
_entity_poly.pdbx_seq_one_letter_code
_entity_poly.pdbx_strand_id
1 'polypeptide(L)'
;MNRTEVFAIIFERNQGAILHAVDGLTHTEGLLQLPGDSNCMNWVLGHIATYRDGMLADIGLEEYMSEEEVSLYGSGSSPINIDSPAVDFDRLVELQKLTFDGLYNWLKSNPNDLDKATRDDMPFEKGYGGYWGSVIEHLAQMTGHESVHVGELSALHELAKVSMSGE
;
A
#
# COMPACT_ATOMS: atom_id res chain seq x y z
N MET A 1 -5.97 21.45 -14.32
CA MET A 1 -5.76 20.24 -13.51
C MET A 1 -6.90 20.16 -12.51
N ASN A 2 -7.69 19.12 -12.53
CA ASN A 2 -8.76 18.90 -11.57
C ASN A 2 -8.24 18.13 -10.33
N ARG A 3 -9.08 17.95 -9.29
CA ARG A 3 -8.66 17.30 -8.04
C ARG A 3 -8.25 15.84 -8.23
N THR A 4 -8.94 15.08 -9.08
CA THR A 4 -8.60 13.67 -9.36
C THR A 4 -7.27 13.52 -10.09
N GLU A 5 -6.93 14.46 -10.97
CA GLU A 5 -5.62 14.48 -11.64
C GLU A 5 -4.48 14.66 -10.64
N VAL A 6 -4.67 15.46 -9.58
CA VAL A 6 -3.65 15.63 -8.53
C VAL A 6 -3.39 14.29 -7.84
N PHE A 7 -4.45 13.59 -7.41
CA PHE A 7 -4.29 12.28 -6.78
C PHE A 7 -3.68 11.24 -7.73
N ALA A 8 -4.12 11.21 -8.98
CA ALA A 8 -3.57 10.32 -9.99
C ALA A 8 -2.05 10.50 -10.16
N ILE A 9 -1.56 11.75 -10.17
CA ILE A 9 -0.12 12.06 -10.26
C ILE A 9 0.63 11.54 -9.02
N ILE A 10 0.07 11.73 -7.82
CA ILE A 10 0.72 11.28 -6.59
C ILE A 10 0.78 9.75 -6.54
N PHE A 11 -0.33 9.06 -6.85
CA PHE A 11 -0.37 7.59 -6.91
C PHE A 11 0.59 7.04 -7.97
N GLU A 12 0.64 7.64 -9.17
CA GLU A 12 1.57 7.23 -10.23
C GLU A 12 3.03 7.37 -9.79
N ARG A 13 3.38 8.45 -9.11
CA ARG A 13 4.71 8.65 -8.56
C ARG A 13 5.06 7.62 -7.48
N ASN A 14 4.14 7.38 -6.54
CA ASN A 14 4.33 6.40 -5.49
C ASN A 14 4.47 4.99 -6.08
N GLN A 15 3.61 4.63 -7.03
CA GLN A 15 3.69 3.34 -7.72
C GLN A 15 5.03 3.14 -8.43
N GLY A 16 5.51 4.16 -9.12
CA GLY A 16 6.83 4.10 -9.76
C GLY A 16 7.96 3.87 -8.74
N ALA A 17 7.89 4.53 -7.58
CA ALA A 17 8.87 4.35 -6.51
C ALA A 17 8.77 2.96 -5.86
N ILE A 18 7.55 2.45 -5.62
CA ILE A 18 7.31 1.10 -5.10
C ILE A 18 7.92 0.05 -6.05
N LEU A 19 7.56 0.12 -7.33
CA LEU A 19 8.07 -0.85 -8.32
C LEU A 19 9.59 -0.79 -8.49
N HIS A 20 10.17 0.40 -8.39
CA HIS A 20 11.64 0.55 -8.38
C HIS A 20 12.28 -0.08 -7.14
N ALA A 21 11.66 0.06 -5.98
CA ALA A 21 12.21 -0.48 -4.73
C ALA A 21 12.19 -2.01 -4.67
N VAL A 22 11.29 -2.67 -5.42
CA VAL A 22 11.15 -4.14 -5.41
C VAL A 22 11.84 -4.81 -6.59
N ASP A 23 12.36 -4.05 -7.55
CA ASP A 23 12.91 -4.57 -8.80
C ASP A 23 14.13 -5.47 -8.55
N GLY A 24 14.06 -6.69 -9.05
CA GLY A 24 15.12 -7.68 -8.95
C GLY A 24 15.26 -8.36 -7.57
N LEU A 25 14.42 -8.07 -6.60
CA LEU A 25 14.47 -8.68 -5.28
C LEU A 25 13.70 -10.01 -5.23
N THR A 26 14.21 -10.92 -4.40
CA THR A 26 13.60 -12.20 -4.09
C THR A 26 12.70 -12.12 -2.85
N HIS A 27 11.88 -13.16 -2.62
CA HIS A 27 11.08 -13.27 -1.41
C HIS A 27 11.93 -13.17 -0.12
N THR A 28 13.08 -13.84 -0.08
CA THR A 28 13.98 -13.82 1.09
C THR A 28 14.54 -12.42 1.36
N GLU A 29 14.92 -11.68 0.33
CA GLU A 29 15.38 -10.29 0.46
C GLU A 29 14.25 -9.35 0.90
N GLY A 30 13.03 -9.63 0.47
CA GLY A 30 11.83 -8.92 0.93
C GLY A 30 11.50 -9.12 2.42
N LEU A 31 12.06 -10.13 3.07
CA LEU A 31 11.90 -10.41 4.50
C LEU A 31 13.01 -9.81 5.38
N LEU A 32 14.02 -9.15 4.80
CA LEU A 32 15.04 -8.45 5.56
C LEU A 32 14.45 -7.29 6.36
N GLN A 33 14.90 -7.14 7.60
CA GLN A 33 14.46 -6.09 8.52
C GLN A 33 15.60 -5.13 8.85
N LEU A 34 15.27 -3.86 8.98
CA LEU A 34 16.17 -2.88 9.62
C LEU A 34 16.34 -3.22 11.10
N PRO A 35 17.42 -2.73 11.76
CA PRO A 35 17.60 -2.97 13.19
C PRO A 35 16.41 -2.54 14.04
N GLY A 36 16.08 -3.35 15.06
CA GLY A 36 14.90 -3.17 15.90
C GLY A 36 13.71 -4.00 15.39
N ASP A 37 12.54 -3.77 15.99
CA ASP A 37 11.30 -4.47 15.62
C ASP A 37 10.62 -3.76 14.42
N SER A 38 11.38 -3.46 13.37
CA SER A 38 10.87 -2.79 12.17
C SER A 38 10.18 -3.78 11.23
N ASN A 39 9.26 -3.27 10.43
CA ASN A 39 8.64 -4.06 9.37
C ASN A 39 9.64 -4.34 8.24
N CYS A 40 9.51 -5.50 7.60
CA CYS A 40 10.24 -5.83 6.38
C CYS A 40 9.50 -5.31 5.14
N MET A 41 10.15 -5.38 3.98
CA MET A 41 9.56 -4.94 2.71
C MET A 41 8.27 -5.71 2.37
N ASN A 42 8.24 -7.02 2.64
CA ASN A 42 7.06 -7.86 2.43
C ASN A 42 5.86 -7.31 3.21
N TRP A 43 6.04 -6.98 4.50
CA TRP A 43 4.97 -6.41 5.31
C TRP A 43 4.52 -5.04 4.77
N VAL A 44 5.45 -4.17 4.42
CA VAL A 44 5.13 -2.82 3.91
C VAL A 44 4.34 -2.89 2.60
N LEU A 45 4.72 -3.78 1.68
CA LEU A 45 3.97 -4.00 0.43
C LEU A 45 2.56 -4.51 0.69
N GLY A 46 2.41 -5.53 1.53
CA GLY A 46 1.10 -6.07 1.89
C GLY A 46 0.21 -5.01 2.56
N HIS A 47 0.80 -4.18 3.43
CA HIS A 47 0.11 -3.10 4.11
C HIS A 47 -0.39 -2.02 3.13
N ILE A 48 0.44 -1.57 2.18
CA ILE A 48 0.01 -0.65 1.13
C ILE A 48 -1.13 -1.26 0.31
N ALA A 49 -1.00 -2.54 -0.10
CA ALA A 49 -2.03 -3.22 -0.87
C ALA A 49 -3.36 -3.31 -0.10
N THR A 50 -3.33 -3.66 1.19
CA THR A 50 -4.52 -3.72 2.06
C THR A 50 -5.27 -2.39 2.10
N TYR A 51 -4.55 -1.28 2.23
CA TYR A 51 -5.20 0.03 2.26
C TYR A 51 -5.75 0.46 0.90
N ARG A 52 -5.03 0.16 -0.18
CA ARG A 52 -5.53 0.41 -1.54
C ARG A 52 -6.77 -0.42 -1.83
N ASP A 53 -6.80 -1.67 -1.39
CA ASP A 53 -7.93 -2.58 -1.56
C ASP A 53 -9.17 -2.07 -0.82
N GLY A 54 -9.01 -1.63 0.43
CA GLY A 54 -10.08 -0.96 1.17
C GLY A 54 -10.60 0.30 0.47
N MET A 55 -9.72 1.08 -0.18
CA MET A 55 -10.14 2.23 -0.97
C MET A 55 -10.92 1.82 -2.23
N LEU A 56 -10.54 0.71 -2.89
CA LEU A 56 -11.31 0.16 -4.02
C LEU A 56 -12.73 -0.20 -3.59
N ALA A 57 -12.89 -0.88 -2.46
CA ALA A 57 -14.19 -1.20 -1.91
C ALA A 57 -15.04 0.05 -1.62
N ASP A 58 -14.44 1.12 -1.08
CA ASP A 58 -15.13 2.39 -0.80
C ASP A 58 -15.69 3.07 -2.04
N ILE A 59 -15.03 2.91 -3.17
CA ILE A 59 -15.47 3.46 -4.44
C ILE A 59 -16.30 2.47 -5.28
N GLY A 60 -16.67 1.32 -4.68
CA GLY A 60 -17.54 0.30 -5.27
C GLY A 60 -16.87 -0.60 -6.30
N LEU A 61 -15.55 -0.74 -6.21
CA LEU A 61 -14.76 -1.68 -7.02
C LEU A 61 -14.49 -2.98 -6.25
N GLU A 62 -14.08 -4.01 -6.98
CA GLU A 62 -13.71 -5.31 -6.43
C GLU A 62 -12.37 -5.24 -5.69
N GLU A 63 -12.30 -5.93 -4.55
CA GLU A 63 -11.09 -6.12 -3.77
C GLU A 63 -10.29 -7.32 -4.33
N TYR A 64 -8.97 -7.24 -4.26
CA TYR A 64 -8.05 -8.25 -4.82
C TYR A 64 -7.41 -9.15 -3.76
N MET A 65 -7.47 -8.75 -2.49
CA MET A 65 -6.89 -9.49 -1.38
C MET A 65 -7.94 -10.38 -0.70
N SER A 66 -7.54 -11.58 -0.33
CA SER A 66 -8.35 -12.44 0.53
C SER A 66 -8.35 -11.94 1.98
N GLU A 67 -9.35 -12.34 2.78
CA GLU A 67 -9.39 -12.03 4.22
C GLU A 67 -8.12 -12.53 4.95
N GLU A 68 -7.55 -13.66 4.54
CA GLU A 68 -6.32 -14.21 5.09
C GLU A 68 -5.12 -13.30 4.78
N GLU A 69 -4.98 -12.84 3.53
CA GLU A 69 -3.94 -11.89 3.14
C GLU A 69 -4.08 -10.57 3.92
N VAL A 70 -5.28 -10.00 4.00
CA VAL A 70 -5.56 -8.76 4.75
C VAL A 70 -5.19 -8.90 6.23
N SER A 71 -5.47 -10.05 6.85
CA SER A 71 -5.18 -10.28 8.28
C SER A 71 -3.70 -10.20 8.64
N LEU A 72 -2.81 -10.49 7.68
CA LEU A 72 -1.35 -10.42 7.88
C LEU A 72 -0.81 -8.98 7.86
N TYR A 73 -1.48 -8.07 7.16
CA TYR A 73 -0.94 -6.75 6.81
C TYR A 73 -1.75 -5.57 7.33
N GLY A 74 -2.84 -5.83 8.03
CA GLY A 74 -3.67 -4.80 8.64
C GLY A 74 -2.93 -3.97 9.69
N SER A 75 -3.46 -2.79 10.02
CA SER A 75 -2.91 -1.94 11.08
C SER A 75 -2.83 -2.68 12.41
N GLY A 76 -1.66 -2.67 13.04
CA GLY A 76 -1.42 -3.37 14.32
C GLY A 76 -1.14 -4.86 14.19
N SER A 77 -1.04 -5.41 12.97
CA SER A 77 -0.54 -6.78 12.78
C SER A 77 0.93 -6.90 13.20
N SER A 78 1.33 -8.11 13.57
CA SER A 78 2.72 -8.37 13.98
C SER A 78 3.69 -8.17 12.82
N PRO A 79 4.92 -7.70 13.08
CA PRO A 79 5.98 -7.66 12.08
C PRO A 79 6.22 -9.05 11.47
N ILE A 80 6.43 -9.09 10.16
CA ILE A 80 6.77 -10.31 9.43
C ILE A 80 8.30 -10.46 9.37
N ASN A 81 8.77 -11.66 9.60
CA ASN A 81 10.18 -12.04 9.48
C ASN A 81 10.30 -13.40 8.75
N ILE A 82 11.53 -13.92 8.62
CA ILE A 82 11.81 -15.15 7.86
C ILE A 82 11.04 -16.40 8.37
N ASP A 83 10.64 -16.42 9.63
CA ASP A 83 9.91 -17.53 10.26
C ASP A 83 8.39 -17.29 10.32
N SER A 84 7.93 -16.14 9.86
CA SER A 84 6.51 -15.75 9.91
C SER A 84 5.74 -16.23 8.67
N PRO A 85 4.44 -16.50 8.78
CA PRO A 85 3.58 -16.56 7.61
C PRO A 85 3.67 -15.25 6.82
N ALA A 86 3.89 -15.37 5.52
CA ALA A 86 3.98 -14.23 4.62
C ALA A 86 3.39 -14.59 3.24
N VAL A 87 2.78 -13.63 2.59
CA VAL A 87 2.37 -13.78 1.19
C VAL A 87 3.61 -13.79 0.29
N ASP A 88 3.58 -14.58 -0.77
CA ASP A 88 4.65 -14.63 -1.75
C ASP A 88 4.95 -13.22 -2.31
N PHE A 89 6.24 -12.93 -2.50
CA PHE A 89 6.69 -11.59 -2.89
C PHE A 89 6.18 -11.18 -4.27
N ASP A 90 6.16 -12.13 -5.22
CA ASP A 90 5.63 -11.87 -6.57
C ASP A 90 4.14 -11.56 -6.52
N ARG A 91 3.38 -12.24 -5.64
CA ARG A 91 1.97 -11.95 -5.40
C ARG A 91 1.77 -10.53 -4.84
N LEU A 92 2.61 -10.10 -3.91
CA LEU A 92 2.54 -8.73 -3.39
C LEU A 92 2.85 -7.68 -4.47
N VAL A 93 3.83 -7.95 -5.33
CA VAL A 93 4.14 -7.08 -6.47
C VAL A 93 2.98 -7.04 -7.48
N GLU A 94 2.32 -8.17 -7.71
CA GLU A 94 1.09 -8.23 -8.51
C GLU A 94 -0.03 -7.37 -7.88
N LEU A 95 -0.27 -7.50 -6.58
CA LEU A 95 -1.26 -6.73 -5.84
C LEU A 95 -1.00 -5.21 -5.94
N GLN A 96 0.29 -4.77 -5.88
CA GLN A 96 0.62 -3.37 -6.10
C GLN A 96 0.16 -2.87 -7.48
N LYS A 97 0.26 -3.69 -8.52
CA LYS A 97 -0.15 -3.33 -9.88
C LYS A 97 -1.68 -3.31 -10.00
N LEU A 98 -2.35 -4.35 -9.55
CA LEU A 98 -3.81 -4.50 -9.64
C LEU A 98 -4.54 -3.39 -8.89
N THR A 99 -4.17 -3.15 -7.64
CA THR A 99 -4.79 -2.11 -6.80
C THR A 99 -4.50 -0.70 -7.33
N PHE A 100 -3.29 -0.45 -7.83
CA PHE A 100 -2.94 0.81 -8.50
C PHE A 100 -3.80 1.02 -9.75
N ASP A 101 -3.87 0.03 -10.65
CA ASP A 101 -4.61 0.15 -11.91
C ASP A 101 -6.10 0.43 -11.64
N GLY A 102 -6.69 -0.24 -10.66
CA GLY A 102 -8.08 0.00 -10.24
C GLY A 102 -8.31 1.45 -9.80
N LEU A 103 -7.51 1.94 -8.85
CA LEU A 103 -7.61 3.31 -8.34
C LEU A 103 -7.29 4.36 -9.39
N TYR A 104 -6.23 4.17 -10.16
CA TYR A 104 -5.80 5.11 -11.20
C TYR A 104 -6.86 5.26 -12.30
N ASN A 105 -7.39 4.15 -12.79
CA ASN A 105 -8.43 4.17 -13.81
C ASN A 105 -9.73 4.80 -13.29
N TRP A 106 -10.09 4.54 -12.03
CA TRP A 106 -11.25 5.18 -11.42
C TRP A 106 -11.07 6.70 -11.32
N LEU A 107 -9.92 7.17 -10.86
CA LEU A 107 -9.59 8.61 -10.77
C LEU A 107 -9.67 9.31 -12.13
N LYS A 108 -9.22 8.65 -13.19
CA LYS A 108 -9.27 9.19 -14.56
C LYS A 108 -10.69 9.25 -15.11
N SER A 109 -11.57 8.35 -14.69
CA SER A 109 -12.93 8.20 -15.22
C SER A 109 -14.01 8.93 -14.42
N ASN A 110 -13.74 9.29 -13.15
CA ASN A 110 -14.73 9.82 -12.21
C ASN A 110 -14.35 11.19 -11.61
N PRO A 111 -14.14 12.24 -12.43
CA PRO A 111 -13.61 13.52 -11.96
C PRO A 111 -14.51 14.28 -10.99
N ASN A 112 -15.78 13.91 -10.86
CA ASN A 112 -16.79 14.60 -10.05
C ASN A 112 -17.20 13.80 -8.78
N ASP A 113 -16.64 12.62 -8.54
CA ASP A 113 -17.11 11.70 -7.51
C ASP A 113 -16.36 11.79 -6.18
N LEU A 114 -15.40 12.69 -6.07
CA LEU A 114 -14.57 12.85 -4.88
C LEU A 114 -15.32 13.27 -3.60
N ASP A 115 -16.44 13.96 -3.76
CA ASP A 115 -17.25 14.43 -2.62
C ASP A 115 -18.33 13.41 -2.21
N LYS A 116 -18.38 12.22 -2.85
CA LYS A 116 -19.26 11.13 -2.42
C LYS A 116 -18.87 10.64 -1.04
N ALA A 117 -19.86 10.23 -0.26
CA ALA A 117 -19.62 9.55 1.01
C ALA A 117 -18.93 8.20 0.77
N THR A 118 -18.01 7.86 1.64
CA THR A 118 -17.47 6.50 1.75
C THR A 118 -18.49 5.58 2.40
N ARG A 119 -18.24 4.26 2.37
CA ARG A 119 -19.13 3.29 3.03
C ARG A 119 -19.19 3.55 4.54
N ASP A 120 -20.40 3.46 5.11
CA ASP A 120 -20.64 3.64 6.56
C ASP A 120 -20.06 2.49 7.42
N ASP A 121 -19.77 1.35 6.80
CA ASP A 121 -19.31 0.11 7.45
C ASP A 121 -17.80 -0.05 7.53
N MET A 122 -17.05 1.01 7.21
CA MET A 122 -15.59 1.00 7.30
C MET A 122 -15.11 0.72 8.73
N PRO A 123 -14.28 -0.31 8.93
CA PRO A 123 -13.85 -0.75 10.26
C PRO A 123 -12.81 0.18 10.90
N PHE A 124 -12.43 1.26 10.24
CA PHE A 124 -11.44 2.19 10.78
C PHE A 124 -12.06 3.10 11.82
N GLU A 125 -11.84 2.76 13.09
CA GLU A 125 -12.10 3.67 14.18
C GLU A 125 -11.42 5.03 13.92
N LYS A 126 -12.06 6.10 14.41
CA LYS A 126 -11.52 7.46 14.45
C LYS A 126 -10.18 7.47 15.20
N GLY A 127 -9.14 7.03 14.55
CA GLY A 127 -7.80 6.95 15.13
C GLY A 127 -6.76 7.38 14.10
N TYR A 128 -5.80 8.15 14.52
CA TYR A 128 -4.79 8.75 13.66
C TYR A 128 -5.30 9.91 12.78
N GLY A 129 -6.11 10.78 13.36
CA GLY A 129 -6.39 12.12 12.81
C GLY A 129 -7.41 12.18 11.71
N GLY A 130 -8.18 11.15 11.44
CA GLY A 130 -9.07 11.18 10.31
C GLY A 130 -10.45 10.60 10.53
N TYR A 131 -11.44 11.41 10.24
CA TYR A 131 -12.77 10.99 9.85
C TYR A 131 -12.79 10.83 8.33
N TRP A 132 -13.16 9.67 7.85
CA TRP A 132 -13.26 9.35 6.41
C TRP A 132 -14.73 9.47 6.01
N GLY A 133 -15.21 10.71 5.92
CA GLY A 133 -16.61 10.96 5.56
C GLY A 133 -16.83 10.98 4.05
N SER A 134 -15.76 11.16 3.28
CA SER A 134 -15.84 11.27 1.83
C SER A 134 -14.64 10.62 1.13
N VAL A 135 -14.82 10.30 -0.15
CA VAL A 135 -13.76 9.71 -1.00
C VAL A 135 -12.51 10.58 -1.02
N ILE A 136 -12.66 11.91 -1.09
CA ILE A 136 -11.49 12.82 -1.13
C ILE A 136 -10.71 12.80 0.19
N GLU A 137 -11.38 12.70 1.33
CA GLU A 137 -10.71 12.62 2.64
C GLU A 137 -9.93 11.31 2.75
N HIS A 138 -10.53 10.20 2.32
CA HIS A 138 -9.84 8.91 2.28
C HIS A 138 -8.63 8.94 1.34
N LEU A 139 -8.77 9.44 0.11
CA LEU A 139 -7.66 9.58 -0.82
C LEU A 139 -6.52 10.45 -0.28
N ALA A 140 -6.84 11.56 0.40
CA ALA A 140 -5.83 12.43 0.99
C ALA A 140 -5.03 11.72 2.09
N GLN A 141 -5.70 10.96 2.94
CA GLN A 141 -5.06 10.13 3.96
C GLN A 141 -4.19 9.03 3.32
N MET A 142 -4.77 8.30 2.36
CA MET A 142 -4.08 7.22 1.65
C MET A 142 -2.81 7.68 0.96
N THR A 143 -2.86 8.79 0.23
CA THR A 143 -1.67 9.32 -0.45
C THR A 143 -0.57 9.73 0.52
N GLY A 144 -0.93 10.33 1.65
CA GLY A 144 0.01 10.70 2.71
C GLY A 144 0.65 9.47 3.37
N HIS A 145 -0.17 8.52 3.79
CA HIS A 145 0.22 7.25 4.39
C HIS A 145 1.14 6.45 3.46
N GLU A 146 0.75 6.26 2.21
CA GLU A 146 1.53 5.54 1.21
C GLU A 146 2.89 6.21 0.95
N SER A 147 2.95 7.54 0.93
CA SER A 147 4.20 8.26 0.73
C SER A 147 5.21 8.04 1.87
N VAL A 148 4.74 7.84 3.10
CA VAL A 148 5.60 7.44 4.24
C VAL A 148 6.19 6.06 3.99
N HIS A 149 5.35 5.09 3.60
CA HIS A 149 5.79 3.72 3.30
C HIS A 149 6.72 3.63 2.08
N VAL A 150 6.56 4.49 1.08
CA VAL A 150 7.54 4.62 -0.02
C VAL A 150 8.93 4.98 0.50
N GLY A 151 9.02 5.84 1.51
CA GLY A 151 10.30 6.14 2.17
C GLY A 151 10.89 4.93 2.90
N GLU A 152 10.07 4.14 3.59
CA GLU A 152 10.49 2.88 4.23
C GLU A 152 10.97 1.85 3.20
N LEU A 153 10.25 1.67 2.10
CA LEU A 153 10.67 0.78 1.00
C LEU A 153 12.01 1.18 0.42
N SER A 154 12.29 2.47 0.30
CA SER A 154 13.59 2.95 -0.19
C SER A 154 14.73 2.54 0.75
N ALA A 155 14.54 2.64 2.06
CA ALA A 155 15.54 2.22 3.05
C ALA A 155 15.75 0.69 3.06
N LEU A 156 14.66 -0.08 2.92
CA LEU A 156 14.69 -1.54 2.86
C LEU A 156 15.35 -2.04 1.57
N HIS A 157 15.16 -1.34 0.45
CA HIS A 157 15.85 -1.63 -0.80
C HIS A 157 17.38 -1.48 -0.68
N GLU A 158 17.86 -0.40 -0.02
CA GLU A 158 19.28 -0.25 0.22
C GLU A 158 19.84 -1.34 1.16
N LEU A 159 19.08 -1.76 2.17
CA LEU A 159 19.44 -2.90 3.01
C LEU A 159 19.60 -4.18 2.19
N ALA A 160 18.65 -4.48 1.30
CA ALA A 160 18.69 -5.65 0.44
C ALA A 160 19.93 -5.63 -0.48
N LYS A 161 20.25 -4.48 -1.07
CA LYS A 161 21.46 -4.32 -1.91
C LYS A 161 22.76 -4.62 -1.16
N VAL A 162 22.90 -4.13 0.08
CA VAL A 162 24.09 -4.40 0.90
C VAL A 162 24.16 -5.89 1.22
N SER A 163 23.04 -6.53 1.56
CA SER A 163 22.99 -7.98 1.82
C SER A 163 23.40 -8.81 0.59
N MET A 164 23.01 -8.38 -0.62
CA MET A 164 23.36 -9.05 -1.88
C MET A 164 24.84 -8.88 -2.25
N SER A 165 25.46 -7.73 -1.90
CA SER A 165 26.87 -7.46 -2.20
C SER A 165 27.85 -8.24 -1.30
N GLY A 166 27.35 -8.82 -0.21
CA GLY A 166 28.20 -9.58 0.74
C GLY A 166 29.16 -8.71 1.56
N GLU A 167 28.89 -7.41 1.66
CA GLU A 167 29.64 -6.45 2.48
C GLU A 167 29.12 -6.36 3.92
#